data_dd4ca97b12dfaac7b7c3c77168847479
#
_entry.id   dd4ca97b12dfaac7b7c3c77168847479
#
_cell.length_a   1.000
_cell.length_b   1.000
_cell.length_c   1.000
_cell.angle_alpha   90.00
_cell.angle_beta   90.00
_cell.angle_gamma   90.00
#
_symmetry.space_group_name_H-M   'P 1'
#
loop_
_entity.id
_entity.type
_entity.pdbx_description
1 polymer ?
#
loop_
_entity_poly.entity_id
_entity_poly.type
_entity_poly.pdbx_seq_one_letter_code
_entity_poly.pdbx_strand_id
1 'polypeptide(L)'
;MTERLFAKCSQVSVVDVRTSMEKLSVQEIVEAVNGELLGGDPDSWLTGVSTDTRSLKPGDLFFALTGEHADGHQYVGRAIEVGARGVVVSKESAVPRCADAVAVKVDDPLWALGELAKYYRSKFDVSVVGITGSVGKTTTKEMVASILGRNWNVLKNTANFNNEIGLPLTLFELNRSHEVVVLEMAMRGLGEIRRLAAIAKPSVGVITNVGISHIERLGSQGSIAEAKGELLAELPPDGRAVLNAEDGYFRIMRNRFRGRVISFGSCKGADVIAAKIKCLAGGRYGFTLLMEDDAIEVKMPVLGYHNVYNALAAAAAAVGMGVDLHTIRDGLENFSPPAMRMELVKSKAGYAVLNDVYNASPASMVAALKTLDALKGYKRKIAVLGNMLELGDYAPKAHRDVGTALMEHRVRMLVTVGPLARRIAQGAKAAGFSEDAIQSYGDSSEAARSLKSQLTRGDVVLVKGSRAIKMEEIVRVLLSD
;
A
#
# COMPACT_ATOMS: atom_id res chain seq x y z
N MET A 1 14.42 9.56 -23.91
CA MET A 1 14.32 8.61 -22.78
C MET A 1 13.72 9.23 -21.52
N THR A 2 13.82 10.54 -21.36
CA THR A 2 13.28 11.35 -20.23
C THR A 2 11.77 11.58 -20.30
N GLU A 3 11.19 11.74 -21.49
CA GLU A 3 9.74 11.96 -21.66
C GLU A 3 8.86 10.75 -21.28
N ARG A 4 9.37 9.53 -21.41
CA ARG A 4 8.65 8.32 -21.00
C ARG A 4 8.57 8.12 -19.47
N LEU A 5 9.45 8.74 -18.68
CA LEU A 5 9.42 8.71 -17.22
C LEU A 5 8.42 9.73 -16.64
N PHE A 6 8.27 10.89 -17.27
CA PHE A 6 7.33 11.93 -16.83
C PHE A 6 5.88 11.66 -17.21
N ALA A 7 5.61 10.96 -18.30
CA ALA A 7 4.27 10.49 -18.65
C ALA A 7 3.70 9.50 -17.62
N LYS A 8 4.55 8.85 -16.83
CA LYS A 8 4.12 7.99 -15.71
C LYS A 8 3.83 8.74 -14.41
N CYS A 9 4.24 10.00 -14.24
CA CYS A 9 4.03 10.78 -13.02
C CYS A 9 2.84 11.75 -13.07
N SER A 10 2.40 12.19 -14.25
CA SER A 10 1.32 13.17 -14.40
C SER A 10 -0.02 12.55 -14.84
N GLN A 11 -0.01 11.31 -15.24
CA GLN A 11 -1.16 10.46 -15.38
C GLN A 11 -0.90 9.24 -14.50
N VAL A 12 -1.65 9.08 -13.41
CA VAL A 12 -2.18 7.76 -13.12
C VAL A 12 -3.08 7.50 -14.34
N SER A 13 -2.46 7.18 -15.47
CA SER A 13 -3.16 6.51 -16.54
C SER A 13 -3.69 5.25 -15.88
N VAL A 14 -4.98 5.21 -15.68
CA VAL A 14 -5.71 3.97 -15.56
C VAL A 14 -5.13 3.11 -16.68
N VAL A 15 -4.22 2.21 -16.32
CA VAL A 15 -3.77 1.16 -17.24
C VAL A 15 -5.03 0.36 -17.46
N ASP A 16 -5.63 0.56 -18.62
CA ASP A 16 -6.85 -0.09 -19.06
C ASP A 16 -6.53 -1.54 -19.45
N VAL A 17 -6.13 -2.33 -18.43
CA VAL A 17 -6.02 -3.77 -18.49
C VAL A 17 -7.04 -4.31 -17.51
N ARG A 18 -8.30 -3.87 -17.63
CA ARG A 18 -9.39 -4.67 -17.09
C ARG A 18 -9.66 -5.78 -18.10
N THR A 19 -9.15 -6.98 -17.81
CA THR A 19 -9.78 -8.20 -18.28
C THR A 19 -11.26 -8.08 -17.87
N SER A 20 -12.18 -8.27 -18.82
CA SER A 20 -13.61 -8.18 -18.54
C SER A 20 -13.95 -9.13 -17.40
N MET A 21 -14.68 -8.66 -16.40
CA MET A 21 -15.30 -9.50 -15.37
C MET A 21 -16.07 -10.63 -16.04
N GLU A 22 -16.02 -11.85 -15.49
CA GLU A 22 -16.91 -12.91 -15.95
C GLU A 22 -18.37 -12.51 -15.67
N LYS A 23 -19.25 -12.82 -16.60
CA LYS A 23 -20.65 -12.39 -16.56
C LYS A 23 -21.36 -12.86 -15.29
N LEU A 24 -22.14 -11.97 -14.71
CA LEU A 24 -23.12 -12.28 -13.67
C LEU A 24 -24.53 -11.97 -14.18
N SER A 25 -25.48 -12.84 -13.91
CA SER A 25 -26.90 -12.55 -14.15
C SER A 25 -27.41 -11.53 -13.11
N VAL A 26 -28.43 -10.79 -13.47
CA VAL A 26 -29.11 -9.87 -12.55
C VAL A 26 -29.63 -10.62 -11.33
N GLN A 27 -30.17 -11.84 -11.52
CA GLN A 27 -30.64 -12.66 -10.41
C GLN A 27 -29.52 -13.00 -9.43
N GLU A 28 -28.35 -13.45 -9.92
CA GLU A 28 -27.18 -13.70 -9.06
C GLU A 28 -26.77 -12.45 -8.27
N ILE A 29 -26.84 -11.27 -8.89
CA ILE A 29 -26.50 -10.01 -8.24
C ILE A 29 -27.50 -9.69 -7.14
N VAL A 30 -28.80 -9.73 -7.43
CA VAL A 30 -29.87 -9.47 -6.45
C VAL A 30 -29.74 -10.37 -5.23
N GLU A 31 -29.53 -11.68 -5.47
CA GLU A 31 -29.33 -12.67 -4.40
C GLU A 31 -28.05 -12.38 -3.58
N ALA A 32 -26.94 -12.10 -4.27
CA ALA A 32 -25.65 -11.86 -3.61
C ALA A 32 -25.65 -10.61 -2.73
N VAL A 33 -26.38 -9.56 -3.13
CA VAL A 33 -26.48 -8.30 -2.37
C VAL A 33 -27.66 -8.24 -1.42
N ASN A 34 -28.53 -9.29 -1.41
CA ASN A 34 -29.80 -9.32 -0.71
C ASN A 34 -30.65 -8.08 -1.03
N GLY A 35 -30.75 -7.75 -2.33
CA GLY A 35 -31.41 -6.55 -2.83
C GLY A 35 -32.80 -6.80 -3.35
N GLU A 36 -33.53 -5.71 -3.64
CA GLU A 36 -34.84 -5.69 -4.29
C GLU A 36 -34.68 -5.24 -5.74
N LEU A 37 -35.16 -6.03 -6.70
CA LEU A 37 -35.18 -5.64 -8.11
C LEU A 37 -36.31 -4.64 -8.35
N LEU A 38 -35.98 -3.38 -8.61
CA LEU A 38 -36.96 -2.32 -8.89
C LEU A 38 -37.40 -2.30 -10.36
N GLY A 39 -36.55 -2.78 -11.28
CA GLY A 39 -36.83 -2.80 -12.71
C GLY A 39 -35.70 -3.41 -13.51
N GLY A 40 -35.99 -3.74 -14.78
CA GLY A 40 -35.08 -4.43 -15.69
C GLY A 40 -35.33 -5.93 -15.77
N ASP A 41 -34.68 -6.59 -16.73
CA ASP A 41 -34.83 -8.02 -16.99
C ASP A 41 -33.88 -8.83 -16.07
N PRO A 42 -34.43 -9.73 -15.20
CA PRO A 42 -33.64 -10.55 -14.28
C PRO A 42 -32.71 -11.55 -15.01
N ASP A 43 -33.01 -11.92 -16.25
CA ASP A 43 -32.21 -12.83 -17.07
C ASP A 43 -31.08 -12.12 -17.82
N SER A 44 -30.98 -10.79 -17.72
CA SER A 44 -29.90 -10.04 -18.35
C SER A 44 -28.57 -10.21 -17.61
N TRP A 45 -27.48 -9.91 -18.31
CA TRP A 45 -26.11 -10.13 -17.82
C TRP A 45 -25.32 -8.82 -17.72
N LEU A 46 -24.48 -8.74 -16.71
CA LEU A 46 -23.55 -7.63 -16.48
C LEU A 46 -22.11 -8.12 -16.59
N THR A 47 -21.21 -7.25 -17.08
CA THR A 47 -19.85 -7.64 -17.46
C THR A 47 -18.77 -6.82 -16.75
N GLY A 48 -19.15 -5.91 -15.86
CA GLY A 48 -18.25 -5.09 -15.09
C GLY A 48 -18.95 -4.40 -13.91
N VAL A 49 -18.17 -3.84 -13.01
CA VAL A 49 -18.63 -3.07 -11.85
C VAL A 49 -17.86 -1.74 -11.80
N SER A 50 -18.58 -0.64 -11.57
CA SER A 50 -18.00 0.69 -11.43
C SER A 50 -18.63 1.45 -10.27
N THR A 51 -17.84 2.31 -9.64
CA THR A 51 -18.27 3.28 -8.63
C THR A 51 -18.03 4.73 -9.10
N ASP A 52 -17.53 4.90 -10.34
CA ASP A 52 -17.15 6.20 -10.90
C ASP A 52 -17.60 6.31 -12.36
N THR A 53 -18.48 7.27 -12.65
CA THR A 53 -19.03 7.49 -14.01
C THR A 53 -17.99 7.92 -15.04
N ARG A 54 -16.80 8.38 -14.62
CA ARG A 54 -15.68 8.75 -15.49
C ARG A 54 -14.94 7.56 -16.05
N SER A 55 -14.94 6.44 -15.34
CA SER A 55 -14.29 5.18 -15.71
C SER A 55 -15.27 4.05 -16.05
N LEU A 56 -16.56 4.34 -15.98
CA LEU A 56 -17.64 3.40 -16.30
C LEU A 56 -17.61 3.03 -17.79
N LYS A 57 -17.83 1.76 -18.07
CA LYS A 57 -17.93 1.22 -19.43
C LYS A 57 -19.37 0.74 -19.73
N PRO A 58 -19.78 0.74 -21.02
CA PRO A 58 -21.06 0.11 -21.38
C PRO A 58 -21.14 -1.35 -20.94
N GLY A 59 -22.24 -1.70 -20.29
CA GLY A 59 -22.44 -3.03 -19.70
C GLY A 59 -22.08 -3.17 -18.23
N ASP A 60 -21.49 -2.14 -17.62
CA ASP A 60 -21.17 -2.15 -16.18
C ASP A 60 -22.41 -2.00 -15.29
N LEU A 61 -22.29 -2.52 -14.06
CA LEU A 61 -23.15 -2.25 -12.92
C LEU A 61 -22.56 -1.07 -12.12
N PHE A 62 -23.31 0.02 -12.02
CA PHE A 62 -22.88 1.19 -11.27
C PHE A 62 -23.38 1.14 -9.83
N PHE A 63 -22.47 1.28 -8.85
CA PHE A 63 -22.83 1.41 -7.43
C PHE A 63 -22.87 2.88 -7.02
N ALA A 64 -24.04 3.36 -6.59
CA ALA A 64 -24.24 4.72 -6.12
C ALA A 64 -23.80 4.89 -4.67
N LEU A 65 -22.49 4.98 -4.44
CA LEU A 65 -21.90 5.11 -3.10
C LEU A 65 -22.12 6.51 -2.53
N THR A 66 -22.41 6.60 -1.24
CA THR A 66 -22.47 7.87 -0.50
C THR A 66 -21.15 8.06 0.27
N GLY A 67 -20.42 9.12 -0.05
CA GLY A 67 -19.17 9.51 0.62
C GLY A 67 -19.31 10.80 1.42
N GLU A 68 -18.23 11.22 2.10
CA GLU A 68 -18.21 12.46 2.92
C GLU A 68 -18.46 13.73 2.09
N HIS A 69 -18.09 13.76 0.81
CA HIS A 69 -18.12 14.94 -0.05
C HIS A 69 -19.02 14.80 -1.28
N ALA A 70 -19.52 13.62 -1.58
CA ALA A 70 -20.34 13.35 -2.75
C ALA A 70 -21.34 12.23 -2.50
N ASP A 71 -22.55 12.37 -3.05
CA ASP A 71 -23.56 11.32 -3.07
C ASP A 71 -23.67 10.75 -4.48
N GLY A 72 -23.28 9.47 -4.63
CA GLY A 72 -23.28 8.73 -5.90
C GLY A 72 -24.65 8.65 -6.55
N HIS A 73 -25.73 8.78 -5.77
CA HIS A 73 -27.12 8.79 -6.28
C HIS A 73 -27.38 9.94 -7.26
N GLN A 74 -26.67 11.06 -7.13
CA GLN A 74 -26.77 12.20 -8.05
C GLN A 74 -26.22 11.86 -9.45
N TYR A 75 -25.42 10.81 -9.58
CA TYR A 75 -24.77 10.39 -10.82
C TYR A 75 -25.46 9.19 -11.50
N VAL A 76 -26.56 8.66 -10.94
CA VAL A 76 -27.28 7.49 -11.49
C VAL A 76 -27.74 7.77 -12.93
N GLY A 77 -28.38 8.93 -13.17
CA GLY A 77 -28.79 9.32 -14.53
C GLY A 77 -27.61 9.37 -15.49
N ARG A 78 -26.48 9.97 -15.05
CA ARG A 78 -25.26 10.04 -15.84
C ARG A 78 -24.66 8.66 -16.10
N ALA A 79 -24.67 7.76 -15.13
CA ALA A 79 -24.19 6.39 -15.30
C ALA A 79 -24.96 5.65 -16.40
N ILE A 80 -26.28 5.80 -16.43
CA ILE A 80 -27.17 5.21 -17.43
C ILE A 80 -26.87 5.83 -18.83
N GLU A 81 -26.73 7.16 -18.93
CA GLU A 81 -26.36 7.85 -20.17
C GLU A 81 -25.02 7.38 -20.76
N VAL A 82 -24.05 7.08 -19.90
CA VAL A 82 -22.72 6.59 -20.32
C VAL A 82 -22.76 5.11 -20.71
N GLY A 83 -23.84 4.40 -20.40
CA GLY A 83 -24.07 3.02 -20.78
C GLY A 83 -24.02 1.99 -19.68
N ALA A 84 -24.19 2.42 -18.40
CA ALA A 84 -24.43 1.46 -17.32
C ALA A 84 -25.64 0.59 -17.67
N ARG A 85 -25.46 -0.72 -17.64
CA ARG A 85 -26.56 -1.66 -17.87
C ARG A 85 -27.41 -1.86 -16.60
N GLY A 86 -26.83 -1.55 -15.43
CA GLY A 86 -27.54 -1.62 -14.18
C GLY A 86 -26.98 -0.62 -13.15
N VAL A 87 -27.81 -0.35 -12.13
CA VAL A 87 -27.45 0.52 -11.01
C VAL A 87 -27.85 -0.13 -9.69
N VAL A 88 -27.00 0.05 -8.66
CA VAL A 88 -27.30 -0.34 -7.28
C VAL A 88 -27.45 0.94 -6.47
N VAL A 89 -28.59 1.10 -5.82
CA VAL A 89 -28.97 2.34 -5.09
C VAL A 89 -29.56 2.01 -3.73
N SER A 90 -29.49 2.95 -2.79
CA SER A 90 -30.28 2.91 -1.54
C SER A 90 -31.51 3.81 -1.61
N LYS A 91 -31.59 4.70 -2.61
CA LYS A 91 -32.69 5.65 -2.80
C LYS A 91 -33.40 5.33 -4.14
N GLU A 92 -34.59 4.78 -4.09
CA GLU A 92 -35.39 4.47 -5.27
C GLU A 92 -35.65 5.71 -6.15
N SER A 93 -35.83 6.87 -5.52
CA SER A 93 -36.04 8.16 -6.21
C SER A 93 -34.86 8.59 -7.09
N ALA A 94 -33.68 8.00 -6.95
CA ALA A 94 -32.53 8.28 -7.78
C ALA A 94 -32.61 7.59 -9.16
N VAL A 95 -33.46 6.60 -9.32
CA VAL A 95 -33.63 5.86 -10.59
C VAL A 95 -34.60 6.61 -11.50
N PRO A 96 -34.20 7.01 -12.72
CA PRO A 96 -35.09 7.64 -13.67
C PRO A 96 -36.23 6.70 -14.08
N ARG A 97 -37.48 7.19 -14.08
CA ARG A 97 -38.70 6.37 -14.36
C ARG A 97 -38.73 5.71 -15.74
N CYS A 98 -37.96 6.23 -16.69
CA CYS A 98 -37.89 5.73 -18.07
C CYS A 98 -36.56 5.01 -18.37
N ALA A 99 -35.82 4.58 -17.34
CA ALA A 99 -34.54 3.94 -17.53
C ALA A 99 -34.71 2.51 -18.05
N ASP A 100 -34.13 2.21 -19.21
CA ASP A 100 -33.99 0.85 -19.76
C ASP A 100 -32.76 0.17 -19.15
N ALA A 101 -32.59 0.30 -17.83
CA ALA A 101 -31.47 -0.25 -17.08
C ALA A 101 -31.99 -1.04 -15.87
N VAL A 102 -31.27 -2.08 -15.51
CA VAL A 102 -31.52 -2.83 -14.29
C VAL A 102 -31.32 -1.93 -13.08
N ALA A 103 -32.27 -1.92 -12.15
CA ALA A 103 -32.16 -1.17 -10.91
C ALA A 103 -32.35 -2.09 -9.71
N VAL A 104 -31.34 -2.17 -8.85
CA VAL A 104 -31.33 -2.98 -7.63
C VAL A 104 -31.27 -2.04 -6.42
N LYS A 105 -32.24 -2.14 -5.53
CA LYS A 105 -32.27 -1.42 -4.27
C LYS A 105 -31.67 -2.25 -3.16
N VAL A 106 -30.82 -1.63 -2.37
CA VAL A 106 -30.16 -2.22 -1.20
C VAL A 106 -30.20 -1.22 -0.04
N ASP A 107 -29.97 -1.68 1.19
CA ASP A 107 -29.90 -0.80 2.35
C ASP A 107 -28.64 0.08 2.30
N ASP A 108 -27.48 -0.53 1.97
CA ASP A 108 -26.17 0.14 1.87
C ASP A 108 -25.42 -0.33 0.62
N PRO A 109 -25.26 0.54 -0.41
CA PRO A 109 -24.52 0.21 -1.62
C PRO A 109 -23.04 -0.14 -1.37
N LEU A 110 -22.39 0.41 -0.34
CA LEU A 110 -21.00 0.07 -0.01
C LEU A 110 -20.91 -1.35 0.57
N TRP A 111 -21.83 -1.69 1.46
CA TRP A 111 -21.93 -3.05 1.98
C TRP A 111 -22.23 -4.05 0.86
N ALA A 112 -23.18 -3.73 -0.01
CA ALA A 112 -23.58 -4.55 -1.14
C ALA A 112 -22.43 -4.78 -2.14
N LEU A 113 -21.58 -3.75 -2.39
CA LEU A 113 -20.38 -3.88 -3.22
C LEU A 113 -19.45 -4.97 -2.66
N GLY A 114 -19.23 -4.99 -1.35
CA GLY A 114 -18.43 -6.01 -0.67
C GLY A 114 -19.06 -7.41 -0.76
N GLU A 115 -20.38 -7.55 -0.55
CA GLU A 115 -21.06 -8.86 -0.64
C GLU A 115 -21.04 -9.40 -2.07
N LEU A 116 -21.26 -8.55 -3.08
CA LEU A 116 -21.12 -8.95 -4.47
C LEU A 116 -19.70 -9.42 -4.80
N ALA A 117 -18.67 -8.70 -4.32
CA ALA A 117 -17.29 -9.10 -4.54
C ALA A 117 -16.94 -10.42 -3.84
N LYS A 118 -17.45 -10.64 -2.64
CA LYS A 118 -17.34 -11.92 -1.90
C LYS A 118 -18.01 -13.08 -2.65
N TYR A 119 -19.20 -12.85 -3.16
CA TYR A 119 -19.91 -13.83 -4.01
C TYR A 119 -19.10 -14.11 -5.29
N TYR A 120 -18.68 -13.06 -6.01
CA TYR A 120 -17.91 -13.20 -7.23
C TYR A 120 -16.61 -13.97 -7.01
N ARG A 121 -15.83 -13.60 -5.96
CA ARG A 121 -14.59 -14.31 -5.56
C ARG A 121 -14.85 -15.77 -5.28
N SER A 122 -16.00 -16.14 -4.71
CA SER A 122 -16.32 -17.54 -4.37
C SER A 122 -16.51 -18.46 -5.59
N LYS A 123 -16.67 -17.89 -6.78
CA LYS A 123 -16.79 -18.65 -8.05
C LYS A 123 -15.44 -19.15 -8.56
N PHE A 124 -14.32 -18.75 -7.92
CA PHE A 124 -12.97 -19.10 -8.36
C PHE A 124 -12.24 -19.88 -7.27
N ASP A 125 -11.60 -20.97 -7.67
CA ASP A 125 -10.71 -21.75 -6.82
C ASP A 125 -9.31 -21.13 -6.88
N VAL A 126 -9.09 -20.07 -6.11
CA VAL A 126 -7.82 -19.33 -6.04
C VAL A 126 -7.32 -19.22 -4.61
N SER A 127 -6.02 -19.33 -4.45
CA SER A 127 -5.38 -19.05 -3.17
C SER A 127 -5.24 -17.53 -2.95
N VAL A 128 -5.53 -17.04 -1.74
CA VAL A 128 -5.46 -15.61 -1.43
C VAL A 128 -4.45 -15.34 -0.32
N VAL A 129 -3.53 -14.40 -0.59
CA VAL A 129 -2.58 -13.87 0.41
C VAL A 129 -3.05 -12.47 0.80
N GLY A 130 -3.50 -12.30 2.05
CA GLY A 130 -3.86 -11.01 2.64
C GLY A 130 -2.69 -10.39 3.40
N ILE A 131 -2.38 -9.11 3.15
CA ILE A 131 -1.21 -8.44 3.73
C ILE A 131 -1.64 -7.15 4.42
N THR A 132 -1.39 -7.05 5.72
CA THR A 132 -1.57 -5.82 6.49
C THR A 132 -0.31 -5.47 7.30
N GLY A 133 -0.34 -4.35 7.99
CA GLY A 133 0.76 -3.86 8.83
C GLY A 133 0.80 -2.33 8.89
N SER A 134 1.61 -1.78 9.77
CA SER A 134 1.76 -0.32 9.88
C SER A 134 2.60 0.24 8.74
N VAL A 135 3.72 -0.39 8.42
CA VAL A 135 4.61 -0.04 7.30
C VAL A 135 5.01 -1.28 6.51
N GLY A 136 5.40 -1.10 5.25
CA GLY A 136 5.91 -2.17 4.39
C GLY A 136 4.87 -2.95 3.59
N LYS A 137 3.56 -2.78 3.83
CA LYS A 137 2.48 -3.51 3.15
C LYS A 137 2.63 -3.59 1.63
N THR A 138 2.69 -2.44 0.96
CA THR A 138 2.74 -2.37 -0.51
C THR A 138 4.00 -3.03 -1.06
N THR A 139 5.16 -2.77 -0.43
CA THR A 139 6.42 -3.36 -0.86
C THR A 139 6.40 -4.88 -0.67
N THR A 140 5.89 -5.36 0.48
CA THR A 140 5.72 -6.81 0.72
C THR A 140 4.76 -7.43 -0.28
N LYS A 141 3.62 -6.79 -0.57
CA LYS A 141 2.66 -7.24 -1.59
C LYS A 141 3.32 -7.41 -2.96
N GLU A 142 4.09 -6.41 -3.40
CA GLU A 142 4.78 -6.46 -4.68
C GLU A 142 5.87 -7.55 -4.70
N MET A 143 6.59 -7.76 -3.59
CA MET A 143 7.57 -8.85 -3.46
C MET A 143 6.89 -10.22 -3.48
N VAL A 144 5.79 -10.41 -2.72
CA VAL A 144 4.99 -11.64 -2.76
C VAL A 144 4.51 -11.93 -4.18
N ALA A 145 3.94 -10.93 -4.85
CA ALA A 145 3.47 -11.08 -6.23
C ALA A 145 4.61 -11.40 -7.21
N SER A 146 5.81 -10.84 -6.99
CA SER A 146 7.00 -11.15 -7.80
C SER A 146 7.49 -12.59 -7.62
N ILE A 147 7.43 -13.10 -6.39
CA ILE A 147 7.80 -14.50 -6.09
C ILE A 147 6.76 -15.46 -6.68
N LEU A 148 5.49 -15.26 -6.32
CA LEU A 148 4.40 -16.16 -6.73
C LEU A 148 4.17 -16.12 -8.24
N GLY A 149 4.38 -14.99 -8.88
CA GLY A 149 4.30 -14.81 -10.33
C GLY A 149 5.36 -15.60 -11.14
N ARG A 150 6.30 -16.29 -10.47
CA ARG A 150 7.21 -17.25 -11.12
C ARG A 150 6.51 -18.57 -11.49
N ASN A 151 5.54 -18.96 -10.68
CA ASN A 151 4.88 -20.25 -10.81
C ASN A 151 3.40 -20.13 -11.20
N TRP A 152 2.76 -18.98 -10.92
CA TRP A 152 1.30 -18.80 -11.04
C TRP A 152 0.93 -17.48 -11.73
N ASN A 153 -0.25 -17.46 -12.32
CA ASN A 153 -0.86 -16.19 -12.76
C ASN A 153 -1.47 -15.47 -11.57
N VAL A 154 -0.89 -14.32 -11.21
CA VAL A 154 -1.18 -13.58 -9.97
C VAL A 154 -2.02 -12.33 -10.25
N LEU A 155 -3.21 -12.24 -9.64
CA LEU A 155 -3.92 -10.98 -9.47
C LEU A 155 -3.45 -10.27 -8.20
N LYS A 156 -3.25 -8.95 -8.25
CA LYS A 156 -2.93 -8.11 -7.08
C LYS A 156 -3.63 -6.78 -7.16
N ASN A 157 -3.98 -6.20 -6.01
CA ASN A 157 -4.51 -4.84 -6.02
C ASN A 157 -3.44 -3.81 -6.38
N THR A 158 -3.85 -2.84 -7.20
CA THR A 158 -2.99 -1.75 -7.69
C THR A 158 -3.15 -0.50 -6.83
N ALA A 159 -2.16 0.38 -6.87
CA ALA A 159 -2.16 1.67 -6.16
C ALA A 159 -2.62 1.55 -4.69
N ASN A 160 -3.69 2.27 -4.32
CA ASN A 160 -4.31 2.30 -2.99
C ASN A 160 -5.67 1.58 -2.96
N PHE A 161 -5.92 0.62 -3.85
CA PHE A 161 -7.13 -0.19 -3.88
C PHE A 161 -7.13 -1.25 -2.76
N ASN A 162 -6.90 -0.81 -1.53
CA ASN A 162 -6.68 -1.63 -0.35
C ASN A 162 -7.72 -1.42 0.76
N ASN A 163 -8.84 -0.77 0.43
CA ASN A 163 -9.95 -0.45 1.31
C ASN A 163 -11.26 -1.10 0.86
N GLU A 164 -12.39 -0.77 1.51
CA GLU A 164 -13.74 -1.30 1.28
C GLU A 164 -14.29 -1.08 -0.13
N ILE A 165 -13.71 -0.17 -0.92
CA ILE A 165 -14.07 0.06 -2.32
C ILE A 165 -13.05 -0.61 -3.25
N GLY A 166 -11.77 -0.35 -3.03
CA GLY A 166 -10.71 -0.77 -3.93
C GLY A 166 -10.46 -2.28 -3.94
N LEU A 167 -10.55 -2.95 -2.78
CA LEU A 167 -10.37 -4.39 -2.72
C LEU A 167 -11.50 -5.13 -3.44
N PRO A 168 -12.80 -4.82 -3.25
CA PRO A 168 -13.88 -5.35 -4.09
C PRO A 168 -13.66 -5.14 -5.57
N LEU A 169 -13.31 -3.92 -6.00
CA LEU A 169 -13.07 -3.62 -7.42
C LEU A 169 -11.91 -4.46 -7.99
N THR A 170 -10.87 -4.72 -7.21
CA THR A 170 -9.79 -5.63 -7.61
C THR A 170 -10.30 -7.07 -7.78
N LEU A 171 -11.16 -7.55 -6.89
CA LEU A 171 -11.70 -8.91 -6.98
C LEU A 171 -12.58 -9.11 -8.22
N PHE A 172 -13.26 -8.07 -8.73
CA PHE A 172 -13.98 -8.17 -10.00
C PHE A 172 -13.08 -8.29 -11.23
N GLU A 173 -11.75 -8.10 -11.08
CA GLU A 173 -10.77 -8.40 -12.13
C GLU A 173 -10.41 -9.90 -12.21
N LEU A 174 -10.87 -10.74 -11.26
CA LEU A 174 -10.66 -12.18 -11.29
C LEU A 174 -11.28 -12.80 -12.55
N ASN A 175 -10.56 -13.74 -13.11
CA ASN A 175 -11.02 -14.62 -14.17
C ASN A 175 -10.37 -16.00 -14.01
N ARG A 176 -10.77 -16.97 -14.83
CA ARG A 176 -10.32 -18.36 -14.74
C ARG A 176 -8.84 -18.60 -15.00
N SER A 177 -8.11 -17.60 -15.50
CA SER A 177 -6.67 -17.73 -15.69
C SER A 177 -5.87 -17.43 -14.41
N HIS A 178 -6.47 -16.74 -13.43
CA HIS A 178 -5.80 -16.45 -12.18
C HIS A 178 -5.80 -17.67 -11.25
N GLU A 179 -4.67 -17.90 -10.62
CA GLU A 179 -4.45 -19.01 -9.67
C GLU A 179 -4.21 -18.50 -8.25
N VAL A 180 -3.64 -17.29 -8.13
CA VAL A 180 -3.33 -16.67 -6.85
C VAL A 180 -3.74 -15.20 -6.84
N VAL A 181 -4.20 -14.72 -5.68
CA VAL A 181 -4.54 -13.33 -5.44
C VAL A 181 -3.71 -12.79 -4.28
N VAL A 182 -3.06 -11.64 -4.45
CA VAL A 182 -2.26 -10.98 -3.41
C VAL A 182 -2.84 -9.61 -3.08
N LEU A 183 -3.41 -9.46 -1.89
CA LEU A 183 -4.16 -8.27 -1.50
C LEU A 183 -3.53 -7.54 -0.33
N GLU A 184 -3.16 -6.29 -0.55
CA GLU A 184 -2.91 -5.35 0.53
C GLU A 184 -4.24 -4.95 1.17
N MET A 185 -4.30 -4.99 2.52
CA MET A 185 -5.46 -4.62 3.31
C MET A 185 -5.06 -3.48 4.25
N ALA A 186 -5.58 -2.28 3.99
CA ALA A 186 -5.39 -1.11 4.83
C ALA A 186 -6.57 -0.93 5.78
N MET A 187 -6.36 -0.16 6.84
CA MET A 187 -7.40 0.18 7.81
C MET A 187 -7.20 1.59 8.36
N ARG A 188 -8.28 2.18 8.83
CA ARG A 188 -8.32 3.40 9.65
C ARG A 188 -8.93 3.14 11.02
N GLY A 189 -9.73 2.07 11.16
CA GLY A 189 -10.46 1.70 12.36
C GLY A 189 -10.53 0.19 12.60
N LEU A 190 -11.10 -0.18 13.74
CA LEU A 190 -11.47 -1.57 14.06
C LEU A 190 -12.58 -2.05 13.12
N GLY A 191 -12.57 -3.35 12.79
CA GLY A 191 -13.56 -3.99 11.93
C GLY A 191 -13.25 -3.92 10.44
N GLU A 192 -12.43 -2.96 9.98
CA GLU A 192 -12.15 -2.78 8.56
C GLU A 192 -11.31 -3.93 7.98
N ILE A 193 -10.24 -4.39 8.67
CA ILE A 193 -9.46 -5.55 8.22
C ILE A 193 -10.32 -6.82 8.24
N ARG A 194 -11.16 -6.99 9.26
CA ARG A 194 -12.10 -8.12 9.33
C ARG A 194 -13.01 -8.14 8.10
N ARG A 195 -13.60 -6.98 7.74
CA ARG A 195 -14.47 -6.85 6.57
C ARG A 195 -13.74 -7.22 5.28
N LEU A 196 -12.54 -6.67 5.07
CA LEU A 196 -11.73 -6.96 3.87
C LEU A 196 -11.34 -8.44 3.80
N ALA A 197 -10.95 -9.04 4.92
CA ALA A 197 -10.58 -10.44 4.99
C ALA A 197 -11.78 -11.37 4.79
N ALA A 198 -12.96 -11.03 5.34
CA ALA A 198 -14.21 -11.78 5.13
C ALA A 198 -14.65 -11.77 3.66
N ILE A 199 -14.39 -10.67 2.93
CA ILE A 199 -14.64 -10.57 1.47
C ILE A 199 -13.63 -11.43 0.70
N ALA A 200 -12.34 -11.29 1.00
CA ALA A 200 -11.25 -11.90 0.23
C ALA A 200 -11.03 -13.39 0.57
N LYS A 201 -11.37 -13.82 1.80
CA LYS A 201 -11.13 -15.16 2.36
C LYS A 201 -9.69 -15.64 2.15
N PRO A 202 -8.70 -14.98 2.78
CA PRO A 202 -7.30 -15.34 2.62
C PRO A 202 -6.99 -16.70 3.26
N SER A 203 -6.13 -17.49 2.61
CA SER A 203 -5.52 -18.71 3.17
C SER A 203 -4.17 -18.44 3.82
N VAL A 204 -3.52 -17.32 3.44
CA VAL A 204 -2.29 -16.83 4.07
C VAL A 204 -2.50 -15.38 4.51
N GLY A 205 -2.24 -15.07 5.78
CA GLY A 205 -2.35 -13.74 6.35
C GLY A 205 -0.99 -13.21 6.83
N VAL A 206 -0.55 -12.08 6.30
CA VAL A 206 0.74 -11.46 6.61
C VAL A 206 0.53 -10.20 7.44
N ILE A 207 1.16 -10.11 8.60
CA ILE A 207 1.26 -8.87 9.39
C ILE A 207 2.73 -8.44 9.40
N THR A 208 3.07 -7.39 8.65
CA THR A 208 4.46 -6.95 8.51
C THR A 208 5.04 -6.40 9.80
N ASN A 209 4.27 -5.58 10.52
CA ASN A 209 4.62 -5.00 11.83
C ASN A 209 3.45 -4.25 12.45
N VAL A 210 3.56 -3.94 13.75
CA VAL A 210 2.63 -3.11 14.52
C VAL A 210 3.35 -1.85 15.01
N GLY A 211 3.23 -0.75 14.27
CA GLY A 211 3.71 0.58 14.64
C GLY A 211 2.58 1.50 15.09
N ILE A 212 2.84 2.80 15.11
CA ILE A 212 1.90 3.85 15.55
C ILE A 212 1.15 4.55 14.41
N SER A 213 1.14 3.99 13.19
CA SER A 213 0.34 4.53 12.09
C SER A 213 -1.16 4.44 12.43
N HIS A 214 -1.92 5.50 12.13
CA HIS A 214 -3.36 5.62 12.43
C HIS A 214 -3.70 5.68 13.94
N ILE A 215 -2.72 6.03 14.81
CA ILE A 215 -2.92 6.08 16.27
C ILE A 215 -3.93 7.15 16.67
N GLU A 216 -4.10 8.21 15.87
CA GLU A 216 -5.10 9.25 16.06
C GLU A 216 -6.52 8.68 16.20
N ARG A 217 -6.87 7.69 15.39
CA ARG A 217 -8.22 7.08 15.39
C ARG A 217 -8.35 5.92 16.37
N LEU A 218 -7.28 5.18 16.57
CA LEU A 218 -7.28 3.95 17.39
C LEU A 218 -6.83 4.18 18.85
N GLY A 219 -6.24 5.35 19.15
CA GLY A 219 -5.87 5.77 20.50
C GLY A 219 -4.63 5.10 21.07
N SER A 220 -4.34 3.85 20.72
CA SER A 220 -3.20 3.10 21.25
C SER A 220 -2.59 2.13 20.24
N GLN A 221 -1.31 1.78 20.46
CA GLN A 221 -0.65 0.72 19.67
C GLN A 221 -1.27 -0.66 19.92
N GLY A 222 -1.83 -0.88 21.10
CA GLY A 222 -2.59 -2.10 21.42
C GLY A 222 -3.84 -2.23 20.54
N SER A 223 -4.61 -1.16 20.37
CA SER A 223 -5.79 -1.14 19.48
C SER A 223 -5.38 -1.31 18.00
N ILE A 224 -4.21 -0.78 17.61
CA ILE A 224 -3.66 -1.01 16.26
C ILE A 224 -3.31 -2.49 16.08
N ALA A 225 -2.72 -3.13 17.11
CA ALA A 225 -2.44 -4.56 17.10
C ALA A 225 -3.74 -5.37 17.00
N GLU A 226 -4.78 -4.97 17.73
CA GLU A 226 -6.09 -5.60 17.68
C GLU A 226 -6.70 -5.55 16.28
N ALA A 227 -6.76 -4.37 15.68
CA ALA A 227 -7.29 -4.17 14.34
C ALA A 227 -6.54 -4.98 13.28
N LYS A 228 -5.19 -5.04 13.35
CA LYS A 228 -4.41 -5.86 12.40
C LYS A 228 -4.59 -7.36 12.66
N GLY A 229 -4.76 -7.74 13.93
CA GLY A 229 -5.04 -9.12 14.34
C GLY A 229 -6.37 -9.67 13.83
N GLU A 230 -7.30 -8.83 13.38
CA GLU A 230 -8.54 -9.23 12.73
C GLU A 230 -8.29 -10.10 11.49
N LEU A 231 -7.19 -9.85 10.75
CA LEU A 231 -6.79 -10.70 9.63
C LEU A 231 -6.61 -12.15 10.05
N LEU A 232 -6.02 -12.39 11.22
CA LEU A 232 -5.75 -13.75 11.72
C LEU A 232 -7.03 -14.47 12.13
N ALA A 233 -8.04 -13.72 12.59
CA ALA A 233 -9.32 -14.29 12.99
C ALA A 233 -10.16 -14.79 11.80
N GLU A 234 -9.91 -14.25 10.60
CA GLU A 234 -10.60 -14.60 9.36
C GLU A 234 -9.86 -15.70 8.55
N LEU A 235 -8.68 -16.14 9.00
CA LEU A 235 -7.98 -17.26 8.37
C LEU A 235 -8.67 -18.59 8.70
N PRO A 236 -8.76 -19.53 7.74
CA PRO A 236 -9.27 -20.87 8.00
C PRO A 236 -8.31 -21.63 8.96
N PRO A 237 -8.79 -22.70 9.62
CA PRO A 237 -7.98 -23.47 10.60
C PRO A 237 -6.69 -24.06 10.00
N ASP A 238 -6.71 -24.41 8.72
CA ASP A 238 -5.57 -24.90 7.93
C ASP A 238 -4.76 -23.79 7.26
N GLY A 239 -5.18 -22.52 7.45
CA GLY A 239 -4.50 -21.35 6.95
C GLY A 239 -3.14 -21.12 7.60
N ARG A 240 -2.43 -20.10 7.15
CA ARG A 240 -1.09 -19.77 7.62
C ARG A 240 -0.99 -18.29 7.99
N ALA A 241 -0.48 -18.01 9.19
CA ALA A 241 -0.19 -16.67 9.66
C ALA A 241 1.31 -16.37 9.51
N VAL A 242 1.67 -15.27 8.88
CA VAL A 242 3.06 -14.82 8.71
C VAL A 242 3.30 -13.61 9.61
N LEU A 243 4.20 -13.75 10.58
CA LEU A 243 4.40 -12.77 11.65
C LEU A 243 5.88 -12.44 11.86
N ASN A 244 6.17 -11.17 12.13
CA ASN A 244 7.51 -10.71 12.48
C ASN A 244 7.87 -11.14 13.92
N ALA A 245 8.85 -12.02 14.08
CA ALA A 245 9.29 -12.54 15.38
C ALA A 245 9.90 -11.46 16.30
N GLU A 246 10.36 -10.36 15.75
CA GLU A 246 10.98 -9.23 16.46
C GLU A 246 9.99 -8.11 16.78
N ASP A 247 8.73 -8.24 16.35
CA ASP A 247 7.67 -7.29 16.69
C ASP A 247 7.23 -7.46 18.16
N GLY A 248 7.07 -6.35 18.88
CA GLY A 248 6.66 -6.36 20.27
C GLY A 248 5.30 -7.04 20.52
N TYR A 249 4.45 -7.13 19.49
CA TYR A 249 3.14 -7.77 19.54
C TYR A 249 3.14 -9.21 19.02
N PHE A 250 4.30 -9.76 18.63
CA PHE A 250 4.40 -11.12 18.07
C PHE A 250 3.70 -12.18 18.92
N ARG A 251 3.97 -12.22 20.24
CA ARG A 251 3.36 -13.21 21.15
C ARG A 251 1.84 -13.09 21.21
N ILE A 252 1.34 -11.85 21.24
CA ILE A 252 -0.10 -11.57 21.28
C ILE A 252 -0.76 -12.05 19.98
N MET A 253 -0.15 -11.74 18.82
CA MET A 253 -0.65 -12.16 17.52
C MET A 253 -0.63 -13.67 17.35
N ARG A 254 0.50 -14.31 17.72
CA ARG A 254 0.64 -15.77 17.66
C ARG A 254 -0.45 -16.50 18.45
N ASN A 255 -0.78 -16.00 19.64
CA ASN A 255 -1.78 -16.63 20.51
C ASN A 255 -3.23 -16.46 20.00
N ARG A 256 -3.47 -15.55 19.07
CA ARG A 256 -4.79 -15.34 18.44
C ARG A 256 -5.08 -16.32 17.31
N PHE A 257 -4.08 -16.99 16.77
CA PHE A 257 -4.25 -17.93 15.66
C PHE A 257 -3.85 -19.35 16.09
N ARG A 258 -4.74 -20.32 15.85
CA ARG A 258 -4.54 -21.72 16.22
C ARG A 258 -3.90 -22.55 15.12
N GLY A 259 -3.87 -22.04 13.88
CA GLY A 259 -3.24 -22.70 12.74
C GLY A 259 -1.71 -22.53 12.71
N ARG A 260 -1.10 -22.85 11.58
CA ARG A 260 0.36 -22.76 11.41
C ARG A 260 0.81 -21.30 11.34
N VAL A 261 1.71 -20.91 12.24
CA VAL A 261 2.42 -19.62 12.21
C VAL A 261 3.78 -19.83 11.59
N ILE A 262 4.12 -18.99 10.61
CA ILE A 262 5.44 -18.89 9.99
C ILE A 262 6.04 -17.56 10.44
N SER A 263 7.06 -17.61 11.27
CA SER A 263 7.72 -16.43 11.81
C SER A 263 8.89 -16.00 10.93
N PHE A 264 9.15 -14.69 10.83
CA PHE A 264 10.29 -14.17 10.10
C PHE A 264 11.04 -13.11 10.93
N GLY A 265 12.35 -12.97 10.67
CA GLY A 265 13.19 -11.98 11.36
C GLY A 265 14.67 -12.18 11.10
N SER A 266 15.52 -11.42 11.80
CA SER A 266 16.98 -11.61 11.85
C SER A 266 17.40 -12.39 13.10
N CYS A 267 16.50 -12.64 14.04
CA CYS A 267 16.75 -13.33 15.29
C CYS A 267 16.76 -14.86 15.11
N LYS A 268 17.57 -15.54 15.95
CA LYS A 268 17.54 -17.00 16.04
C LYS A 268 16.17 -17.48 16.55
N GLY A 269 15.62 -18.49 15.88
CA GLY A 269 14.34 -19.11 16.25
C GLY A 269 13.14 -18.60 15.47
N ALA A 270 13.32 -17.68 14.54
CA ALA A 270 12.34 -17.46 13.47
C ALA A 270 12.44 -18.60 12.43
N ASP A 271 11.34 -18.88 11.72
CA ASP A 271 11.31 -19.93 10.68
C ASP A 271 12.00 -19.46 9.39
N VAL A 272 11.93 -18.15 9.08
CA VAL A 272 12.55 -17.51 7.90
C VAL A 272 13.48 -16.41 8.39
N ILE A 273 14.79 -16.57 8.17
CA ILE A 273 15.82 -15.74 8.79
C ILE A 273 16.67 -15.04 7.74
N ALA A 274 16.96 -13.74 7.93
CA ALA A 274 18.05 -13.06 7.24
C ALA A 274 19.32 -13.08 8.09
N ALA A 275 20.30 -13.84 7.66
CA ALA A 275 21.65 -13.86 8.24
C ALA A 275 22.65 -13.09 7.35
N LYS A 276 23.79 -12.71 7.92
CA LYS A 276 24.91 -12.06 7.19
C LYS A 276 24.46 -10.85 6.35
N ILE A 277 23.56 -10.02 6.88
CA ILE A 277 23.03 -8.85 6.17
C ILE A 277 24.17 -7.87 5.88
N LYS A 278 24.36 -7.49 4.61
CA LYS A 278 25.42 -6.60 4.14
C LYS A 278 24.86 -5.47 3.29
N CYS A 279 25.35 -4.24 3.51
CA CYS A 279 25.10 -3.12 2.62
C CYS A 279 25.99 -3.26 1.38
N LEU A 280 25.36 -3.37 0.21
CA LEU A 280 26.00 -3.47 -1.10
C LEU A 280 26.21 -2.10 -1.73
N ALA A 281 26.86 -2.07 -2.90
CA ALA A 281 27.03 -0.83 -3.65
C ALA A 281 25.68 -0.13 -3.95
N GLY A 282 25.65 1.19 -3.82
CA GLY A 282 24.47 2.01 -4.06
C GLY A 282 23.40 1.94 -2.98
N GLY A 283 23.70 1.46 -1.74
CA GLY A 283 22.77 1.44 -0.62
C GLY A 283 21.75 0.30 -0.64
N ARG A 284 21.91 -0.67 -1.54
CA ARG A 284 21.14 -1.91 -1.56
C ARG A 284 21.63 -2.88 -0.49
N TYR A 285 20.86 -3.92 -0.21
CA TYR A 285 21.22 -4.93 0.77
C TYR A 285 21.24 -6.33 0.16
N GLY A 286 22.20 -7.13 0.61
CA GLY A 286 22.23 -8.57 0.39
C GLY A 286 22.26 -9.29 1.73
N PHE A 287 21.74 -10.50 1.77
CA PHE A 287 21.70 -11.33 2.96
C PHE A 287 21.63 -12.81 2.58
N THR A 288 21.97 -13.68 3.52
CA THR A 288 21.72 -15.10 3.41
C THR A 288 20.32 -15.38 3.97
N LEU A 289 19.40 -15.83 3.12
CA LEU A 289 18.09 -16.32 3.52
C LEU A 289 18.25 -17.76 4.04
N LEU A 290 17.83 -17.99 5.27
CA LEU A 290 17.85 -19.30 5.92
C LEU A 290 16.41 -19.77 6.18
N MET A 291 16.13 -21.03 5.86
CA MET A 291 14.87 -21.70 6.11
C MET A 291 15.16 -23.16 6.44
N GLU A 292 14.76 -23.62 7.63
CA GLU A 292 15.12 -24.96 8.12
C GLU A 292 16.64 -25.20 7.99
N ASP A 293 17.07 -26.21 7.23
CA ASP A 293 18.48 -26.54 6.99
C ASP A 293 19.03 -25.91 5.69
N ASP A 294 18.19 -25.21 4.92
CA ASP A 294 18.55 -24.63 3.63
C ASP A 294 18.99 -23.15 3.75
N ALA A 295 19.92 -22.76 2.89
CA ALA A 295 20.46 -21.40 2.85
C ALA A 295 20.74 -20.94 1.41
N ILE A 296 20.35 -19.70 1.09
CA ILE A 296 20.64 -19.09 -0.22
C ILE A 296 20.99 -17.60 -0.07
N GLU A 297 21.92 -17.11 -0.88
CA GLU A 297 22.20 -15.67 -0.94
C GLU A 297 21.16 -14.94 -1.77
N VAL A 298 20.70 -13.79 -1.26
CA VAL A 298 19.73 -12.89 -1.90
C VAL A 298 20.34 -11.50 -2.02
N LYS A 299 20.27 -10.88 -3.21
CA LYS A 299 20.72 -9.51 -3.47
C LYS A 299 19.53 -8.64 -3.87
N MET A 300 19.05 -7.82 -2.94
CA MET A 300 17.87 -6.99 -3.17
C MET A 300 18.13 -5.89 -4.22
N PRO A 301 17.22 -5.67 -5.19
CA PRO A 301 17.34 -4.58 -6.15
C PRO A 301 16.97 -3.21 -5.56
N VAL A 302 16.45 -3.17 -4.34
CA VAL A 302 15.91 -1.98 -3.66
C VAL A 302 16.80 -1.46 -2.54
N LEU A 303 16.66 -0.18 -2.20
CA LEU A 303 17.41 0.48 -1.14
C LEU A 303 16.76 0.26 0.22
N GLY A 304 17.58 0.36 1.26
CA GLY A 304 17.14 0.45 2.65
C GLY A 304 17.03 -0.90 3.37
N TYR A 305 17.59 -0.90 4.58
CA TYR A 305 17.63 -2.08 5.47
C TYR A 305 16.24 -2.64 5.79
N HIS A 306 15.23 -1.77 5.94
CA HIS A 306 13.85 -2.18 6.21
C HIS A 306 13.26 -3.07 5.11
N ASN A 307 13.77 -3.01 3.88
CA ASN A 307 13.33 -3.87 2.80
C ASN A 307 13.83 -5.32 2.94
N VAL A 308 14.83 -5.58 3.78
CA VAL A 308 15.18 -6.96 4.17
C VAL A 308 14.02 -7.60 4.93
N TYR A 309 13.38 -6.87 5.86
CA TYR A 309 12.21 -7.38 6.58
C TYR A 309 10.97 -7.54 5.69
N ASN A 310 10.77 -6.65 4.72
CA ASN A 310 9.72 -6.82 3.72
C ASN A 310 9.96 -8.07 2.86
N ALA A 311 11.22 -8.34 2.50
CA ALA A 311 11.62 -9.53 1.77
C ALA A 311 11.44 -10.82 2.58
N LEU A 312 11.78 -10.79 3.89
CA LEU A 312 11.52 -11.91 4.80
C LEU A 312 10.03 -12.21 4.95
N ALA A 313 9.20 -11.17 5.10
CA ALA A 313 7.75 -11.32 5.14
C ALA A 313 7.19 -11.94 3.85
N ALA A 314 7.73 -11.52 2.69
CA ALA A 314 7.36 -12.06 1.39
C ALA A 314 7.84 -13.51 1.21
N ALA A 315 9.07 -13.81 1.63
CA ALA A 315 9.60 -15.18 1.61
C ALA A 315 8.76 -16.11 2.50
N ALA A 316 8.43 -15.69 3.73
CA ALA A 316 7.61 -16.45 4.66
C ALA A 316 6.18 -16.70 4.11
N ALA A 317 5.60 -15.71 3.41
CA ALA A 317 4.32 -15.90 2.73
C ALA A 317 4.41 -16.92 1.59
N ALA A 318 5.48 -16.87 0.80
CA ALA A 318 5.74 -17.81 -0.28
C ALA A 318 5.99 -19.25 0.24
N VAL A 319 6.71 -19.39 1.36
CA VAL A 319 6.86 -20.67 2.10
C VAL A 319 5.49 -21.21 2.50
N GLY A 320 4.62 -20.33 3.01
CA GLY A 320 3.24 -20.69 3.32
C GLY A 320 2.45 -21.19 2.11
N MET A 321 2.85 -20.84 0.91
CA MET A 321 2.28 -21.29 -0.37
C MET A 321 3.01 -22.51 -0.98
N GLY A 322 4.05 -23.03 -0.31
CA GLY A 322 4.83 -24.18 -0.78
C GLY A 322 5.88 -23.86 -1.83
N VAL A 323 6.31 -22.60 -1.94
CA VAL A 323 7.34 -22.17 -2.90
C VAL A 323 8.74 -22.54 -2.40
N ASP A 324 9.59 -23.07 -3.26
CA ASP A 324 10.96 -23.41 -2.97
C ASP A 324 11.89 -22.18 -2.84
N LEU A 325 13.03 -22.40 -2.20
CA LEU A 325 13.99 -21.34 -1.86
C LEU A 325 14.60 -20.64 -3.10
N HIS A 326 14.83 -21.37 -4.19
CA HIS A 326 15.40 -20.82 -5.43
C HIS A 326 14.40 -19.88 -6.12
N THR A 327 13.14 -20.30 -6.21
CA THR A 327 12.04 -19.48 -6.74
C THR A 327 11.84 -18.22 -5.90
N ILE A 328 11.93 -18.32 -4.56
CA ILE A 328 11.85 -17.17 -3.65
C ILE A 328 12.99 -16.18 -3.93
N ARG A 329 14.24 -16.64 -4.00
CA ARG A 329 15.40 -15.78 -4.36
C ARG A 329 15.15 -15.08 -5.69
N ASP A 330 14.80 -15.83 -6.73
CA ASP A 330 14.64 -15.29 -8.08
C ASP A 330 13.52 -14.24 -8.16
N GLY A 331 12.42 -14.44 -7.42
CA GLY A 331 11.37 -13.46 -7.30
C GLY A 331 11.79 -12.18 -6.56
N LEU A 332 12.59 -12.31 -5.49
CA LEU A 332 13.11 -11.17 -4.73
C LEU A 332 14.17 -10.37 -5.50
N GLU A 333 15.07 -11.04 -6.22
CA GLU A 333 16.14 -10.38 -6.98
C GLU A 333 15.63 -9.67 -8.25
N ASN A 334 14.52 -10.15 -8.83
CA ASN A 334 13.89 -9.57 -10.01
C ASN A 334 12.66 -8.69 -9.68
N PHE A 335 12.44 -8.40 -8.41
CA PHE A 335 11.38 -7.52 -7.95
C PHE A 335 11.55 -6.09 -8.46
N SER A 336 10.47 -5.51 -8.95
CA SER A 336 10.41 -4.10 -9.37
C SER A 336 9.77 -3.26 -8.26
N PRO A 337 10.51 -2.31 -7.64
CA PRO A 337 9.96 -1.48 -6.57
C PRO A 337 8.82 -0.59 -7.08
N PRO A 338 7.79 -0.38 -6.26
CA PRO A 338 6.74 0.56 -6.59
C PRO A 338 7.29 2.00 -6.63
N ALA A 339 6.73 2.82 -7.51
CA ALA A 339 7.13 4.22 -7.65
C ALA A 339 6.99 4.99 -6.33
N MET A 340 7.78 6.04 -6.16
CA MET A 340 7.78 6.92 -4.98
C MET A 340 8.10 6.20 -3.64
N ARG A 341 8.78 5.05 -3.68
CA ARG A 341 9.22 4.29 -2.49
C ARG A 341 10.70 3.96 -2.59
N MET A 342 11.54 4.76 -1.92
CA MET A 342 13.00 4.61 -1.92
C MET A 342 13.60 4.56 -3.34
N GLU A 343 13.01 5.28 -4.27
CA GLU A 343 13.46 5.35 -5.66
C GLU A 343 14.60 6.36 -5.80
N LEU A 344 15.79 5.91 -6.22
CA LEU A 344 16.94 6.78 -6.41
C LEU A 344 17.04 7.22 -7.88
N VAL A 345 16.76 8.49 -8.15
CA VAL A 345 16.76 9.08 -9.50
C VAL A 345 17.90 10.09 -9.63
N LYS A 346 18.70 9.98 -10.69
CA LYS A 346 19.77 10.93 -10.99
C LYS A 346 19.22 12.09 -11.82
N SER A 347 19.48 13.32 -11.37
CA SER A 347 19.22 14.53 -12.14
C SER A 347 20.28 14.74 -13.22
N LYS A 348 19.92 15.39 -14.33
CA LYS A 348 20.87 15.83 -15.38
C LYS A 348 21.91 16.83 -14.83
N ALA A 349 21.57 17.59 -13.79
CA ALA A 349 22.49 18.51 -13.10
C ALA A 349 23.54 17.79 -12.23
N GLY A 350 23.49 16.45 -12.12
CA GLY A 350 24.51 15.62 -11.48
C GLY A 350 24.33 15.39 -9.97
N TYR A 351 23.20 15.79 -9.39
CA TYR A 351 22.77 15.34 -8.07
C TYR A 351 21.77 14.17 -8.19
N ALA A 352 21.44 13.55 -7.07
CA ALA A 352 20.46 12.47 -7.02
C ALA A 352 19.31 12.81 -6.05
N VAL A 353 18.11 12.32 -6.35
CA VAL A 353 16.92 12.43 -5.50
C VAL A 353 16.52 11.03 -5.05
N LEU A 354 16.50 10.82 -3.73
CA LEU A 354 15.89 9.63 -3.12
C LEU A 354 14.41 9.93 -2.88
N ASN A 355 13.59 9.49 -3.80
CA ASN A 355 12.15 9.71 -3.83
C ASN A 355 11.42 8.70 -2.94
N ASP A 356 10.89 9.15 -1.80
CA ASP A 356 10.09 8.35 -0.86
C ASP A 356 8.83 9.12 -0.42
N VAL A 357 8.16 9.77 -1.36
CA VAL A 357 7.07 10.72 -1.13
C VAL A 357 5.67 10.11 -1.05
N TYR A 358 5.55 8.78 -1.15
CA TYR A 358 4.21 8.16 -1.15
C TYR A 358 3.46 8.39 0.16
N ASN A 359 4.10 8.21 1.30
CA ASN A 359 3.55 8.46 2.64
C ASN A 359 4.66 8.56 3.69
N ALA A 360 4.33 9.05 4.90
CA ALA A 360 5.27 9.18 6.00
C ALA A 360 4.66 8.76 7.34
N SER A 361 5.46 8.05 8.13
CA SER A 361 5.23 7.75 9.54
C SER A 361 6.57 7.84 10.29
N PRO A 362 6.61 7.97 11.61
CA PRO A 362 7.85 8.12 12.37
C PRO A 362 8.89 7.03 12.05
N ALA A 363 8.49 5.77 12.10
CA ALA A 363 9.37 4.65 11.77
C ALA A 363 9.89 4.70 10.33
N SER A 364 9.02 5.07 9.36
CA SER A 364 9.43 5.17 7.97
C SER A 364 10.34 6.37 7.68
N MET A 365 10.20 7.49 8.44
CA MET A 365 11.13 8.64 8.38
C MET A 365 12.53 8.23 8.83
N VAL A 366 12.65 7.58 10.00
CA VAL A 366 13.93 7.09 10.52
C VAL A 366 14.56 6.07 9.56
N ALA A 367 13.78 5.15 9.01
CA ALA A 367 14.27 4.19 8.01
C ALA A 367 14.79 4.87 6.73
N ALA A 368 14.14 5.97 6.31
CA ALA A 368 14.58 6.76 5.16
C ALA A 368 15.88 7.51 5.44
N LEU A 369 16.03 8.12 6.63
CA LEU A 369 17.27 8.76 7.06
C LEU A 369 18.44 7.76 7.13
N LYS A 370 18.21 6.57 7.68
CA LYS A 370 19.19 5.47 7.68
C LYS A 370 19.59 5.04 6.26
N THR A 371 18.64 5.02 5.34
CA THR A 371 18.90 4.72 3.94
C THR A 371 19.72 5.82 3.27
N LEU A 372 19.37 7.09 3.48
CA LEU A 372 20.14 8.23 3.01
C LEU A 372 21.59 8.19 3.54
N ASP A 373 21.76 7.84 4.82
CA ASP A 373 23.09 7.72 5.42
C ASP A 373 23.92 6.57 4.82
N ALA A 374 23.29 5.46 4.44
CA ALA A 374 23.97 4.32 3.82
C ALA A 374 24.46 4.61 2.39
N LEU A 375 23.94 5.63 1.70
CA LEU A 375 24.39 6.00 0.35
C LEU A 375 25.82 6.56 0.39
N LYS A 376 26.72 5.93 -0.38
CA LYS A 376 28.14 6.32 -0.52
C LYS A 376 28.36 7.05 -1.83
N GLY A 377 29.45 7.87 -1.90
CA GLY A 377 29.86 8.55 -3.12
C GLY A 377 29.19 9.91 -3.35
N TYR A 378 28.39 10.41 -2.40
CA TYR A 378 27.78 11.72 -2.44
C TYR A 378 28.53 12.71 -1.53
N LYS A 379 28.64 13.96 -1.98
CA LYS A 379 29.34 15.05 -1.24
C LYS A 379 28.52 15.55 -0.06
N ARG A 380 27.22 15.83 -0.28
CA ARG A 380 26.29 16.28 0.75
C ARG A 380 25.04 15.40 0.74
N LYS A 381 24.53 15.10 1.93
CA LYS A 381 23.26 14.42 2.16
C LYS A 381 22.27 15.42 2.71
N ILE A 382 21.15 15.60 2.05
CA ILE A 382 20.13 16.59 2.35
C ILE A 382 18.82 15.84 2.65
N ALA A 383 18.19 16.17 3.78
CA ALA A 383 16.90 15.60 4.14
C ALA A 383 15.79 16.66 3.98
N VAL A 384 14.80 16.38 3.13
CA VAL A 384 13.60 17.19 2.91
C VAL A 384 12.41 16.43 3.47
N LEU A 385 11.95 16.85 4.65
CA LEU A 385 10.97 16.12 5.44
C LEU A 385 9.69 16.93 5.61
N GLY A 386 8.57 16.38 5.14
CA GLY A 386 7.24 16.96 5.30
C GLY A 386 6.51 16.49 6.56
N ASN A 387 5.28 16.99 6.77
CA ASN A 387 4.44 16.55 7.87
C ASN A 387 4.18 15.04 7.82
N MET A 388 4.09 14.45 9.00
CA MET A 388 3.50 13.12 9.24
C MET A 388 2.08 13.32 9.77
N LEU A 389 1.08 12.83 9.04
CA LEU A 389 -0.34 12.95 9.38
C LEU A 389 -0.87 11.70 10.11
N GLU A 390 -2.09 11.76 10.59
CA GLU A 390 -2.81 10.68 11.29
C GLU A 390 -2.15 10.23 12.62
N LEU A 391 -1.44 11.16 13.27
CA LEU A 391 -0.77 10.93 14.55
C LEU A 391 -1.49 11.57 15.75
N GLY A 392 -2.51 12.43 15.53
CA GLY A 392 -3.25 13.11 16.59
C GLY A 392 -2.31 13.79 17.61
N ASP A 393 -2.57 13.59 18.89
CA ASP A 393 -1.79 14.15 20.00
C ASP A 393 -0.34 13.66 20.04
N TYR A 394 -0.01 12.57 19.37
CA TYR A 394 1.36 12.07 19.23
C TYR A 394 2.19 12.88 18.22
N ALA A 395 1.55 13.66 17.33
CA ALA A 395 2.22 14.34 16.23
C ALA A 395 3.38 15.25 16.71
N PRO A 396 3.22 16.14 17.73
CA PRO A 396 4.32 17.02 18.16
C PRO A 396 5.55 16.26 18.65
N LYS A 397 5.34 15.20 19.43
CA LYS A 397 6.43 14.36 19.95
C LYS A 397 7.09 13.57 18.82
N ALA A 398 6.33 12.90 18.00
CA ALA A 398 6.82 12.06 16.92
C ALA A 398 7.67 12.86 15.90
N HIS A 399 7.27 14.09 15.59
CA HIS A 399 8.07 14.97 14.73
C HIS A 399 9.39 15.38 15.40
N ARG A 400 9.39 15.74 16.70
CA ARG A 400 10.63 16.05 17.42
C ARG A 400 11.57 14.84 17.49
N ASP A 401 11.03 13.65 17.76
CA ASP A 401 11.81 12.40 17.82
C ASP A 401 12.52 12.12 16.49
N VAL A 402 11.85 12.34 15.34
CA VAL A 402 12.49 12.24 14.02
C VAL A 402 13.63 13.27 13.86
N GLY A 403 13.42 14.49 14.36
CA GLY A 403 14.48 15.53 14.36
C GLY A 403 15.68 15.11 15.18
N THR A 404 15.46 14.54 16.37
CA THR A 404 16.53 14.02 17.24
C THR A 404 17.27 12.86 16.55
N ALA A 405 16.55 11.92 15.94
CA ALA A 405 17.14 10.79 15.22
C ALA A 405 18.04 11.22 14.04
N LEU A 406 17.85 12.42 13.49
CA LEU A 406 18.68 12.94 12.41
C LEU A 406 20.17 13.04 12.80
N MET A 407 20.47 13.23 14.09
CA MET A 407 21.83 13.32 14.62
C MET A 407 22.62 12.01 14.52
N GLU A 408 21.94 10.89 14.43
CA GLU A 408 22.58 9.57 14.23
C GLU A 408 23.05 9.36 12.78
N HIS A 409 22.72 10.30 11.89
CA HIS A 409 22.94 10.19 10.45
C HIS A 409 23.74 11.37 9.89
N ARG A 410 24.56 11.13 8.89
CA ARG A 410 25.45 12.12 8.27
C ARG A 410 24.69 13.07 7.32
N VAL A 411 23.64 13.70 7.81
CA VAL A 411 22.88 14.72 7.08
C VAL A 411 23.57 16.09 7.26
N ARG A 412 23.73 16.84 6.17
CA ARG A 412 24.39 18.16 6.17
C ARG A 412 23.40 19.32 6.12
N MET A 413 22.19 19.07 5.68
CA MET A 413 21.13 20.07 5.58
C MET A 413 19.77 19.43 5.81
N LEU A 414 18.96 20.07 6.64
CA LEU A 414 17.58 19.71 6.90
C LEU A 414 16.65 20.75 6.32
N VAL A 415 15.70 20.30 5.51
CA VAL A 415 14.59 21.12 5.02
C VAL A 415 13.30 20.53 5.56
N THR A 416 12.48 21.35 6.22
CA THR A 416 11.16 20.92 6.72
C THR A 416 10.05 21.61 5.93
N VAL A 417 8.98 20.87 5.62
CA VAL A 417 7.85 21.34 4.79
C VAL A 417 6.53 21.13 5.52
N GLY A 418 5.88 22.23 5.82
CA GLY A 418 4.59 22.25 6.52
C GLY A 418 4.68 22.53 8.02
N PRO A 419 3.55 22.88 8.66
CA PRO A 419 3.54 23.39 10.04
C PRO A 419 4.00 22.36 11.09
N LEU A 420 3.61 21.08 10.95
CA LEU A 420 4.03 20.03 11.87
C LEU A 420 5.53 19.66 11.68
N ALA A 421 6.02 19.71 10.46
CA ALA A 421 7.42 19.41 10.14
C ALA A 421 8.40 20.39 10.80
N ARG A 422 7.98 21.62 11.16
CA ARG A 422 8.78 22.54 11.98
C ARG A 422 9.18 21.95 13.34
N ARG A 423 8.41 20.98 13.85
CA ARG A 423 8.78 20.24 15.08
C ARG A 423 9.96 19.30 14.85
N ILE A 424 10.18 18.80 13.60
CA ILE A 424 11.40 18.07 13.23
C ILE A 424 12.60 19.01 13.37
N ALA A 425 12.52 20.23 12.82
CA ALA A 425 13.57 21.24 12.95
C ALA A 425 13.88 21.56 14.42
N GLN A 426 12.84 21.71 15.26
CA GLN A 426 13.01 21.94 16.71
C GLN A 426 13.73 20.78 17.40
N GLY A 427 13.35 19.52 17.09
CA GLY A 427 14.00 18.32 17.63
C GLY A 427 15.46 18.23 17.20
N ALA A 428 15.76 18.48 15.93
CA ALA A 428 17.11 18.48 15.39
C ALA A 428 17.98 19.56 16.06
N LYS A 429 17.47 20.80 16.19
CA LYS A 429 18.18 21.91 16.88
C LYS A 429 18.44 21.57 18.35
N ALA A 430 17.44 21.06 19.07
CA ALA A 430 17.59 20.67 20.48
C ALA A 430 18.62 19.53 20.67
N ALA A 431 18.81 18.68 19.66
CA ALA A 431 19.79 17.61 19.64
C ALA A 431 21.21 18.08 19.19
N GLY A 432 21.38 19.37 18.79
CA GLY A 432 22.67 19.95 18.42
C GLY A 432 22.92 20.07 16.92
N PHE A 433 21.89 19.87 16.06
CA PHE A 433 22.03 20.15 14.63
C PHE A 433 22.17 21.65 14.38
N SER A 434 23.13 22.06 13.49
CA SER A 434 23.40 23.47 13.21
C SER A 434 22.18 24.21 12.68
N GLU A 435 21.84 25.34 13.29
CA GLU A 435 20.68 26.13 12.90
C GLU A 435 20.81 26.69 11.48
N ASP A 436 22.02 27.08 11.06
CA ASP A 436 22.31 27.55 9.70
C ASP A 436 22.11 26.49 8.62
N ALA A 437 22.07 25.23 9.02
CA ALA A 437 21.79 24.08 8.12
C ALA A 437 20.33 23.64 8.13
N ILE A 438 19.44 24.42 8.80
CA ILE A 438 17.99 24.15 8.86
C ILE A 438 17.22 25.19 8.06
N GLN A 439 16.37 24.74 7.15
CA GLN A 439 15.41 25.60 6.44
C GLN A 439 13.99 25.06 6.64
N SER A 440 13.02 25.97 6.77
CA SER A 440 11.61 25.58 7.01
C SER A 440 10.68 26.36 6.08
N TYR A 441 9.87 25.64 5.31
CA TYR A 441 8.93 26.18 4.33
C TYR A 441 7.49 25.86 4.69
N GLY A 442 6.56 26.68 4.22
CA GLY A 442 5.13 26.48 4.43
C GLY A 442 4.56 25.37 3.57
N ASP A 443 5.02 25.27 2.32
CA ASP A 443 4.53 24.33 1.34
C ASP A 443 5.65 23.75 0.44
N SER A 444 5.26 22.74 -0.36
CA SER A 444 6.18 22.03 -1.24
C SER A 444 6.70 22.89 -2.40
N SER A 445 5.89 23.84 -2.91
CA SER A 445 6.27 24.68 -4.06
C SER A 445 7.35 25.70 -3.69
N GLU A 446 7.24 26.30 -2.48
CA GLU A 446 8.26 27.20 -1.92
C GLU A 446 9.58 26.45 -1.70
N ALA A 447 9.52 25.31 -1.03
CA ALA A 447 10.67 24.45 -0.78
C ALA A 447 11.36 24.01 -2.08
N ALA A 448 10.61 23.64 -3.09
CA ALA A 448 11.14 23.18 -4.38
C ALA A 448 11.95 24.26 -5.09
N ARG A 449 11.41 25.49 -5.17
CA ARG A 449 12.09 26.62 -5.80
C ARG A 449 13.41 26.98 -5.11
N SER A 450 13.38 27.04 -3.76
CA SER A 450 14.56 27.35 -2.98
C SER A 450 15.64 26.27 -3.08
N LEU A 451 15.26 25.00 -3.01
CA LEU A 451 16.20 23.88 -3.07
C LEU A 451 16.89 23.77 -4.43
N LYS A 452 16.16 23.97 -5.54
CA LYS A 452 16.74 23.79 -6.89
C LYS A 452 17.99 24.64 -7.11
N SER A 453 17.99 25.87 -6.60
CA SER A 453 19.15 26.79 -6.71
C SER A 453 20.33 26.46 -5.79
N GLN A 454 20.12 25.66 -4.74
CA GLN A 454 21.13 25.34 -3.74
C GLN A 454 21.81 23.98 -3.98
N LEU A 455 21.22 23.12 -4.84
CA LEU A 455 21.77 21.81 -5.13
C LEU A 455 22.92 21.86 -6.11
N THR A 456 23.93 21.06 -5.87
CA THR A 456 25.12 20.96 -6.70
C THR A 456 25.43 19.53 -7.09
N ARG A 457 26.27 19.37 -8.09
CA ARG A 457 26.74 18.06 -8.54
C ARG A 457 27.38 17.28 -7.38
N GLY A 458 26.90 16.07 -7.18
CA GLY A 458 27.37 15.16 -6.13
C GLY A 458 26.53 15.20 -4.86
N ASP A 459 25.47 16.02 -4.78
CA ASP A 459 24.50 15.96 -3.69
C ASP A 459 23.55 14.79 -3.81
N VAL A 460 22.99 14.33 -2.70
CA VAL A 460 21.84 13.43 -2.66
C VAL A 460 20.77 13.99 -1.72
N VAL A 461 19.52 14.03 -2.21
CA VAL A 461 18.38 14.64 -1.52
C VAL A 461 17.33 13.58 -1.24
N LEU A 462 17.06 13.28 0.02
CA LEU A 462 15.88 12.52 0.42
C LEU A 462 14.67 13.45 0.43
N VAL A 463 13.57 13.06 -0.23
CA VAL A 463 12.28 13.76 -0.15
C VAL A 463 11.23 12.81 0.40
N LYS A 464 10.61 13.16 1.56
CA LYS A 464 9.62 12.32 2.22
C LYS A 464 8.60 13.14 3.01
N GLY A 465 7.31 12.77 2.91
CA GLY A 465 6.21 13.35 3.68
C GLY A 465 4.92 12.59 3.46
N SER A 466 3.89 12.89 4.24
CA SER A 466 2.56 12.31 4.05
C SER A 466 1.96 12.74 2.71
N ARG A 467 1.15 11.89 2.10
CA ARG A 467 0.62 12.06 0.73
C ARG A 467 -0.06 13.42 0.50
N ALA A 468 -0.83 13.89 1.47
CA ALA A 468 -1.56 15.16 1.37
C ALA A 468 -0.65 16.41 1.33
N ILE A 469 0.65 16.28 1.67
CA ILE A 469 1.62 17.39 1.62
C ILE A 469 2.15 17.60 0.20
N LYS A 470 1.87 16.68 -0.72
CA LYS A 470 2.25 16.75 -2.14
C LYS A 470 3.76 16.93 -2.35
N MET A 471 4.57 16.18 -1.58
CA MET A 471 6.05 16.25 -1.67
C MET A 471 6.58 15.82 -3.04
N GLU A 472 5.78 15.13 -3.85
CA GLU A 472 6.11 14.80 -5.26
C GLU A 472 6.31 16.04 -6.14
N GLU A 473 5.78 17.20 -5.77
CA GLU A 473 6.02 18.47 -6.47
C GLU A 473 7.50 18.87 -6.36
N ILE A 474 8.10 18.66 -5.18
CA ILE A 474 9.55 18.91 -4.97
C ILE A 474 10.35 17.99 -5.89
N VAL A 475 10.04 16.68 -5.89
CA VAL A 475 10.74 15.70 -6.72
C VAL A 475 10.64 16.09 -8.20
N ARG A 476 9.43 16.49 -8.68
CA ARG A 476 9.20 16.92 -10.05
C ARG A 476 10.06 18.13 -10.42
N VAL A 477 10.10 19.17 -9.57
CA VAL A 477 10.88 20.38 -9.83
C VAL A 477 12.39 20.09 -9.81
N LEU A 478 12.86 19.26 -8.87
CA LEU A 478 14.28 18.89 -8.80
C LEU A 478 14.74 18.02 -9.98
N LEU A 479 13.84 17.25 -10.60
CA LEU A 479 14.15 16.39 -11.74
C LEU A 479 13.80 17.02 -13.10
N SER A 480 13.07 18.15 -13.12
CA SER A 480 12.86 18.93 -14.33
C SER A 480 14.13 19.63 -14.78
N ASP A 481 14.25 19.86 -16.09
CA ASP A 481 15.35 20.59 -16.74
C ASP A 481 15.42 22.06 -16.33
#